data_e999035ef9c9548b2231e6a13b521353
#
_entry.id   e999035ef9c9548b2231e6a13b521353
#
_cell.length_a   1.000
_cell.length_b   1.000
_cell.length_c   1.000
_cell.angle_alpha   90.00
_cell.angle_beta   90.00
_cell.angle_gamma   90.00
#
_symmetry.space_group_name_H-M   'P 1'
#
loop_
_entity.id
_entity.type
_entity.pdbx_description
1 polymer ?
#
loop_
_entity_poly.entity_id
_entity_poly.type
_entity_poly.pdbx_seq_one_letter_code
_entity_poly.pdbx_strand_id
1 'polypeptide(L)'
;MKPIFSKIRVLGTAALALFLTASCSDILDEQPRSSYDPTFFKTEKGVEGGVTSMYAHLRYIYGQAYYYNSCLTGTDEATWGWSADGNFKDADLSGVGNLTATTCRSDALWGTAFSNINTANGVIENGAEVGVNESLVSEARFFRAFDYFLLVQTFGGVPLDLGSGELKFNITPSRTSVRNTVPEVYTKAIFPDLLTAIENLPANPRVTGGVTKTVARLYLAKAYLTYAWWLKNPNNIPTYPECQRTDPDGHDAAWYFQQAYDVAVTAIENPGPFGLQESFWMVSAGPNDRNMEILLYADHTQEDEYYNGGSLSYGGGVLPITLPDG
;
A
#
# COMPACT_ATOMS: atom_id res chain seq x y z
N MET A 1 4.80 -80.15 -9.45
CA MET A 1 5.31 -78.99 -8.63
C MET A 1 5.45 -77.64 -9.37
N LYS A 2 5.10 -77.52 -10.65
CA LYS A 2 5.24 -76.22 -11.40
C LYS A 2 4.11 -75.20 -11.25
N PRO A 3 2.82 -75.48 -10.91
CA PRO A 3 1.80 -74.42 -10.92
C PRO A 3 1.75 -73.55 -9.67
N ILE A 4 2.32 -73.96 -8.54
CA ILE A 4 2.25 -73.16 -7.27
C ILE A 4 3.20 -71.98 -7.29
N PHE A 5 4.41 -72.15 -7.86
CA PHE A 5 5.38 -71.07 -7.97
C PHE A 5 4.97 -69.95 -8.95
N SER A 6 4.17 -70.26 -9.96
CA SER A 6 3.62 -69.27 -10.90
C SER A 6 2.56 -68.40 -10.22
N LYS A 7 1.69 -68.98 -9.38
CA LYS A 7 0.65 -68.21 -8.63
C LYS A 7 1.25 -67.30 -7.58
N ILE A 8 2.32 -67.75 -6.87
CA ILE A 8 3.03 -66.97 -5.89
C ILE A 8 3.73 -65.77 -6.55
N ARG A 9 4.33 -65.91 -7.71
CA ARG A 9 4.95 -64.82 -8.46
C ARG A 9 3.92 -63.78 -8.93
N VAL A 10 2.76 -64.20 -9.40
CA VAL A 10 1.69 -63.30 -9.83
C VAL A 10 1.08 -62.56 -8.62
N LEU A 11 0.88 -63.22 -7.49
CA LEU A 11 0.42 -62.54 -6.26
C LEU A 11 1.47 -61.53 -5.73
N GLY A 12 2.75 -61.88 -5.79
CA GLY A 12 3.82 -60.98 -5.32
C GLY A 12 3.96 -59.75 -6.20
N THR A 13 3.84 -59.88 -7.53
CA THR A 13 3.82 -58.73 -8.46
C THR A 13 2.58 -57.88 -8.35
N ALA A 14 1.41 -58.45 -8.11
CA ALA A 14 0.18 -57.72 -7.87
C ALA A 14 0.20 -56.94 -6.56
N ALA A 15 0.75 -57.54 -5.45
CA ALA A 15 0.91 -56.84 -4.17
C ALA A 15 1.94 -55.71 -4.28
N LEU A 16 3.05 -55.89 -5.02
CA LEU A 16 4.04 -54.83 -5.24
C LEU A 16 3.47 -53.68 -6.10
N ALA A 17 2.64 -53.98 -7.09
CA ALA A 17 1.98 -52.98 -7.91
C ALA A 17 0.94 -52.18 -7.10
N LEU A 18 0.22 -52.82 -6.14
CA LEU A 18 -0.71 -52.13 -5.24
C LEU A 18 0.02 -51.20 -4.24
N PHE A 19 1.22 -51.59 -3.81
CA PHE A 19 2.03 -50.70 -2.95
C PHE A 19 2.60 -49.49 -3.67
N LEU A 20 2.84 -49.58 -4.97
CA LEU A 20 3.32 -48.47 -5.80
C LEU A 20 2.22 -47.46 -6.16
N THR A 21 0.95 -47.83 -6.07
CA THR A 21 -0.20 -46.93 -6.30
C THR A 21 -0.68 -46.24 -5.05
N ALA A 22 -0.20 -46.65 -3.88
CA ALA A 22 -0.40 -45.94 -2.60
C ALA A 22 0.69 -44.86 -2.39
N SER A 23 1.15 -44.24 -3.46
CA SER A 23 2.02 -43.08 -3.39
C SER A 23 1.22 -41.93 -2.76
N CYS A 24 1.71 -41.46 -1.63
CA CYS A 24 1.13 -40.37 -0.86
C CYS A 24 0.86 -39.17 -1.78
N SER A 25 -0.40 -38.88 -2.07
CA SER A 25 -0.81 -37.63 -2.74
C SER A 25 -0.38 -36.40 -1.95
N ASP A 26 -0.29 -36.54 -0.63
CA ASP A 26 0.06 -35.45 0.29
C ASP A 26 1.52 -34.95 0.17
N ILE A 27 2.45 -35.75 -0.44
CA ILE A 27 3.84 -35.34 -0.59
C ILE A 27 4.01 -34.39 -1.80
N LEU A 28 3.05 -34.40 -2.72
CA LEU A 28 3.05 -33.54 -3.91
C LEU A 28 2.22 -32.28 -3.75
N ASP A 29 1.50 -32.11 -2.64
CA ASP A 29 0.87 -30.84 -2.31
C ASP A 29 1.95 -29.86 -1.85
N GLU A 30 2.49 -29.11 -2.81
CA GLU A 30 3.37 -27.99 -2.52
C GLU A 30 2.60 -26.98 -1.66
N GLN A 31 2.96 -26.96 -0.38
CA GLN A 31 2.60 -25.84 0.49
C GLN A 31 3.55 -24.70 0.17
N PRO A 32 3.15 -23.66 -0.57
CA PRO A 32 4.04 -22.56 -0.91
C PRO A 32 4.44 -21.85 0.38
N ARG A 33 5.71 -21.93 0.74
CA ARG A 33 6.25 -21.30 1.96
C ARG A 33 6.55 -19.82 1.78
N SER A 34 6.49 -19.33 0.56
CA SER A 34 6.85 -17.96 0.17
C SER A 34 5.70 -17.13 -0.44
N SER A 35 4.54 -17.72 -0.65
CA SER A 35 3.34 -17.01 -1.09
C SER A 35 2.20 -17.28 -0.14
N TYR A 36 1.40 -16.27 0.16
CA TYR A 36 0.21 -16.45 0.97
C TYR A 36 -0.81 -17.31 0.21
N ASP A 37 -1.11 -18.50 0.75
CA ASP A 37 -2.28 -19.27 0.34
C ASP A 37 -3.53 -18.42 0.66
N PRO A 38 -4.54 -18.39 -0.21
CA PRO A 38 -5.80 -17.68 0.07
C PRO A 38 -6.46 -18.09 1.38
N THR A 39 -6.21 -19.32 1.86
CA THR A 39 -6.69 -19.80 3.17
C THR A 39 -5.96 -19.15 4.35
N PHE A 40 -4.85 -18.47 4.13
CA PHE A 40 -4.10 -17.77 5.18
C PHE A 40 -4.98 -16.77 5.93
N PHE A 41 -5.78 -15.97 5.21
CA PHE A 41 -6.70 -15.00 5.81
C PHE A 41 -7.94 -15.62 6.48
N LYS A 42 -8.14 -16.94 6.38
CA LYS A 42 -9.20 -17.65 7.10
C LYS A 42 -8.83 -17.99 8.54
N THR A 43 -7.80 -17.39 9.08
CA THR A 43 -7.36 -17.51 10.46
C THR A 43 -7.10 -16.14 11.07
N GLU A 44 -7.34 -15.99 12.36
CA GLU A 44 -7.05 -14.76 13.11
C GLU A 44 -5.59 -14.31 12.92
N LYS A 45 -4.65 -15.26 13.09
CA LYS A 45 -3.21 -15.00 12.88
C LYS A 45 -2.87 -14.58 11.45
N GLY A 46 -3.59 -15.10 10.48
CA GLY A 46 -3.42 -14.70 9.08
C GLY A 46 -3.86 -13.26 8.83
N VAL A 47 -4.99 -12.88 9.38
CA VAL A 47 -5.49 -11.51 9.33
C VAL A 47 -4.54 -10.54 10.05
N GLU A 48 -4.08 -10.88 11.26
CA GLU A 48 -3.08 -10.10 12.00
C GLU A 48 -1.75 -9.97 11.24
N GLY A 49 -1.27 -11.07 10.64
CA GLY A 49 -0.08 -11.10 9.82
C GLY A 49 -0.21 -10.23 8.58
N GLY A 50 -1.38 -10.23 7.94
CA GLY A 50 -1.70 -9.34 6.82
C GLY A 50 -1.60 -7.88 7.21
N VAL A 51 -2.21 -7.48 8.32
CA VAL A 51 -2.10 -6.09 8.82
C VAL A 51 -0.65 -5.73 9.14
N THR A 52 0.10 -6.63 9.78
CA THR A 52 1.51 -6.41 10.09
C THR A 52 2.35 -6.18 8.82
N SER A 53 2.09 -6.91 7.75
CA SER A 53 2.79 -6.74 6.47
C SER A 53 2.53 -5.37 5.84
N MET A 54 1.36 -4.77 6.07
CA MET A 54 1.04 -3.43 5.58
C MET A 54 1.87 -2.34 6.26
N TYR A 55 2.19 -2.50 7.55
CA TYR A 55 3.15 -1.59 8.19
C TYR A 55 4.55 -1.71 7.60
N ALA A 56 4.97 -2.93 7.25
CA ALA A 56 6.25 -3.14 6.56
C ALA A 56 6.29 -2.44 5.18
N HIS A 57 5.15 -2.34 4.48
CA HIS A 57 5.04 -1.63 3.22
C HIS A 57 5.36 -0.13 3.34
N LEU A 58 5.08 0.51 4.48
CA LEU A 58 5.45 1.91 4.71
C LEU A 58 6.95 2.17 4.53
N ARG A 59 7.81 1.19 4.87
CA ARG A 59 9.26 1.30 4.67
C ARG A 59 9.64 1.42 3.20
N TYR A 60 8.87 0.79 2.32
CA TYR A 60 9.06 0.95 0.89
C TYR A 60 8.74 2.38 0.43
N ILE A 61 7.65 2.96 0.91
CA ILE A 61 7.21 4.30 0.52
C ILE A 61 8.12 5.38 1.11
N TYR A 62 8.38 5.33 2.42
CA TYR A 62 9.12 6.36 3.15
C TYR A 62 10.60 6.05 3.39
N GLY A 63 11.03 4.85 3.05
CA GLY A 63 12.42 4.41 3.23
C GLY A 63 13.18 4.22 1.92
N GLN A 64 12.53 4.36 0.77
CA GLN A 64 13.15 4.18 -0.54
C GLN A 64 13.24 5.50 -1.29
N ALA A 65 14.45 5.87 -1.65
CA ALA A 65 14.72 7.10 -2.38
C ALA A 65 13.98 7.17 -3.73
N TYR A 66 13.74 6.06 -4.37
CA TYR A 66 13.09 6.00 -5.68
C TYR A 66 11.70 6.61 -5.71
N TYR A 67 10.85 6.28 -4.71
CA TYR A 67 9.51 6.86 -4.64
C TYR A 67 9.59 8.38 -4.42
N TYR A 68 10.37 8.79 -3.43
CA TYR A 68 10.53 10.20 -3.09
C TYR A 68 11.08 11.01 -4.27
N ASN A 69 12.10 10.49 -4.94
CA ASN A 69 12.68 11.13 -6.11
C ASN A 69 11.68 11.23 -7.29
N SER A 70 10.84 10.22 -7.50
CA SER A 70 9.80 10.28 -8.54
C SER A 70 8.76 11.38 -8.29
N CYS A 71 8.53 11.74 -7.02
CA CYS A 71 7.64 12.84 -6.68
C CYS A 71 8.28 14.23 -6.84
N LEU A 72 9.60 14.31 -6.89
CA LEU A 72 10.35 15.57 -6.87
C LEU A 72 11.10 15.84 -8.19
N THR A 73 11.63 14.81 -8.83
CA THR A 73 12.42 14.96 -10.06
C THR A 73 11.52 15.37 -11.23
N GLY A 74 11.90 16.42 -11.93
CA GLY A 74 11.13 17.00 -13.04
C GLY A 74 10.14 18.09 -12.62
N THR A 75 10.19 18.50 -11.35
CA THR A 75 9.47 19.69 -10.86
C THR A 75 10.31 20.95 -11.03
N ASP A 76 9.76 22.12 -10.70
CA ASP A 76 10.47 23.38 -10.64
C ASP A 76 11.52 23.46 -9.53
N GLU A 77 11.48 22.54 -8.55
CA GLU A 77 12.43 22.48 -7.45
C GLU A 77 13.64 21.59 -7.74
N ALA A 78 13.46 20.51 -8.51
CA ALA A 78 14.51 19.52 -8.71
C ALA A 78 14.48 18.86 -10.09
N THR A 79 15.67 18.60 -10.63
CA THR A 79 15.88 17.79 -11.83
C THR A 79 17.06 16.85 -11.61
N TRP A 80 17.23 15.89 -12.52
CA TRP A 80 18.39 14.98 -12.47
C TRP A 80 19.69 15.66 -12.89
N GLY A 81 20.80 15.26 -12.28
CA GLY A 81 22.12 15.78 -12.61
C GLY A 81 22.63 15.29 -13.97
N TRP A 82 23.59 16.00 -14.56
CA TRP A 82 24.17 15.72 -15.88
C TRP A 82 24.67 14.26 -16.02
N SER A 83 25.34 13.75 -14.98
CA SER A 83 25.89 12.39 -14.94
C SER A 83 24.95 11.35 -14.35
N ALA A 84 23.69 11.70 -14.14
CA ALA A 84 22.72 10.75 -13.60
C ALA A 84 22.57 9.51 -14.50
N ASP A 85 22.53 8.36 -13.89
CA ASP A 85 22.21 7.11 -14.57
C ASP A 85 20.72 7.04 -14.94
N GLY A 86 20.30 5.94 -15.58
CA GLY A 86 18.92 5.71 -15.96
C GLY A 86 17.95 5.81 -14.79
N ASN A 87 18.38 5.41 -13.58
CA ASN A 87 17.52 5.41 -12.41
C ASN A 87 16.94 6.79 -12.05
N PHE A 88 17.70 7.85 -12.26
CA PHE A 88 17.25 9.21 -11.96
C PHE A 88 16.47 9.82 -13.12
N LYS A 89 16.90 9.55 -14.33
CA LYS A 89 16.18 9.98 -15.54
C LYS A 89 14.82 9.30 -15.64
N ASP A 90 14.71 8.06 -15.22
CA ASP A 90 13.48 7.27 -15.19
C ASP A 90 12.53 7.71 -14.06
N ALA A 91 13.03 8.46 -13.07
CA ALA A 91 12.21 9.06 -12.02
C ALA A 91 11.53 10.38 -12.46
N ASP A 92 11.99 10.99 -13.57
CA ASP A 92 11.45 12.24 -14.08
C ASP A 92 10.09 12.04 -14.76
N LEU A 93 9.02 12.39 -14.06
CA LEU A 93 7.64 12.29 -14.56
C LEU A 93 7.21 13.46 -15.43
N SER A 94 8.06 14.47 -15.67
CA SER A 94 7.74 15.58 -16.56
C SER A 94 7.70 15.21 -18.04
N GLY A 95 8.23 14.04 -18.38
CA GLY A 95 8.34 13.56 -19.76
C GLY A 95 9.56 14.11 -20.54
N VAL A 96 10.40 14.91 -19.89
CA VAL A 96 11.64 15.44 -20.50
C VAL A 96 12.77 14.42 -20.43
N GLY A 97 12.73 13.52 -19.45
CA GLY A 97 13.69 12.43 -19.29
C GLY A 97 13.39 11.22 -20.17
N ASN A 98 13.69 10.04 -19.65
CA ASN A 98 13.50 8.76 -20.35
C ASN A 98 12.15 8.11 -20.05
N LEU A 99 11.12 8.88 -19.75
CA LEU A 99 9.83 8.35 -19.34
C LEU A 99 9.18 7.52 -20.45
N THR A 100 9.02 6.24 -20.20
CA THR A 100 8.24 5.32 -21.03
C THR A 100 7.36 4.44 -20.14
N ALA A 101 6.43 3.71 -20.73
CA ALA A 101 5.60 2.77 -19.99
C ALA A 101 6.40 1.62 -19.31
N THR A 102 7.65 1.42 -19.70
CA THR A 102 8.50 0.32 -19.22
C THR A 102 9.75 0.78 -18.46
N THR A 103 10.02 2.07 -18.42
CA THR A 103 11.24 2.63 -17.79
C THR A 103 10.94 3.63 -16.67
N CYS A 104 9.68 3.76 -16.29
CA CYS A 104 9.28 4.65 -15.20
C CYS A 104 9.54 4.00 -13.84
N ARG A 105 10.24 4.70 -12.95
CA ARG A 105 10.48 4.21 -11.57
C ARG A 105 9.23 4.15 -10.70
N SER A 106 8.16 4.77 -11.13
CA SER A 106 6.85 4.62 -10.49
C SER A 106 6.20 3.25 -10.71
N ASP A 107 6.76 2.40 -11.58
CA ASP A 107 6.34 1.01 -11.78
C ASP A 107 6.43 0.20 -10.47
N ALA A 108 7.48 0.47 -9.68
CA ALA A 108 7.67 -0.16 -8.39
C ALA A 108 6.55 0.23 -7.39
N LEU A 109 6.08 1.49 -7.41
CA LEU A 109 4.90 1.90 -6.64
C LEU A 109 3.66 1.11 -7.08
N TRP A 110 3.46 0.96 -8.40
CA TRP A 110 2.33 0.21 -8.94
C TRP A 110 2.28 -1.21 -8.40
N GLY A 111 3.38 -1.96 -8.55
CA GLY A 111 3.46 -3.36 -8.13
C GLY A 111 3.28 -3.55 -6.62
N THR A 112 3.96 -2.74 -5.82
CA THR A 112 3.91 -2.85 -4.36
C THR A 112 2.57 -2.39 -3.78
N ALA A 113 2.00 -1.29 -4.27
CA ALA A 113 0.71 -0.79 -3.80
C ALA A 113 -0.42 -1.78 -4.13
N PHE A 114 -0.50 -2.32 -5.36
CA PHE A 114 -1.53 -3.30 -5.69
C PHE A 114 -1.37 -4.63 -4.94
N SER A 115 -0.15 -5.06 -4.64
CA SER A 115 0.08 -6.20 -3.77
C SER A 115 -0.46 -5.96 -2.36
N ASN A 116 -0.19 -4.77 -1.80
CA ASN A 116 -0.67 -4.38 -0.49
C ASN A 116 -2.19 -4.19 -0.45
N ILE A 117 -2.78 -3.59 -1.49
CA ILE A 117 -4.24 -3.48 -1.67
C ILE A 117 -4.91 -4.86 -1.68
N ASN A 118 -4.33 -5.83 -2.39
CA ASN A 118 -4.87 -7.19 -2.39
C ASN A 118 -4.79 -7.85 -1.01
N THR A 119 -3.71 -7.65 -0.28
CA THR A 119 -3.59 -8.08 1.13
C THR A 119 -4.68 -7.43 1.99
N ALA A 120 -4.91 -6.12 1.83
CA ALA A 120 -5.98 -5.41 2.53
C ALA A 120 -7.38 -5.98 2.19
N ASN A 121 -7.64 -6.28 0.92
CA ASN A 121 -8.88 -6.92 0.51
C ASN A 121 -9.07 -8.28 1.22
N GLY A 122 -8.02 -9.11 1.28
CA GLY A 122 -8.05 -10.38 2.00
C GLY A 122 -8.36 -10.24 3.49
N VAL A 123 -7.74 -9.27 4.16
CA VAL A 123 -8.03 -8.93 5.57
C VAL A 123 -9.48 -8.46 5.75
N ILE A 124 -9.94 -7.54 4.91
CA ILE A 124 -11.27 -6.93 5.03
C ILE A 124 -12.37 -7.97 4.78
N GLU A 125 -12.21 -8.83 3.78
CA GLU A 125 -13.22 -9.85 3.46
C GLU A 125 -13.30 -10.96 4.51
N ASN A 126 -12.20 -11.33 5.13
CA ASN A 126 -12.17 -12.46 6.05
C ASN A 126 -12.20 -12.04 7.54
N GLY A 127 -11.88 -10.79 7.87
CA GLY A 127 -11.73 -10.36 9.26
C GLY A 127 -12.97 -10.61 10.13
N ALA A 128 -14.16 -10.32 9.60
CA ALA A 128 -15.41 -10.56 10.31
C ALA A 128 -15.69 -12.06 10.54
N GLU A 129 -15.35 -12.92 9.56
CA GLU A 129 -15.57 -14.37 9.66
C GLU A 129 -14.67 -15.02 10.70
N VAL A 130 -13.43 -14.54 10.86
CA VAL A 130 -12.47 -15.09 11.84
C VAL A 130 -12.57 -14.44 13.22
N GLY A 131 -13.46 -13.45 13.38
CA GLY A 131 -13.78 -12.86 14.67
C GLY A 131 -12.74 -11.87 15.21
N VAL A 132 -11.88 -11.30 14.37
CA VAL A 132 -10.96 -10.23 14.80
C VAL A 132 -11.71 -8.92 15.06
N ASN A 133 -11.10 -8.07 15.88
CA ASN A 133 -11.69 -6.77 16.19
C ASN A 133 -11.76 -5.88 14.93
N GLU A 134 -12.89 -5.18 14.76
CA GLU A 134 -13.12 -4.28 13.62
C GLU A 134 -12.06 -3.16 13.55
N SER A 135 -11.46 -2.77 14.67
CA SER A 135 -10.37 -1.80 14.63
C SER A 135 -9.13 -2.33 13.89
N LEU A 136 -8.85 -3.63 13.98
CA LEU A 136 -7.77 -4.26 13.22
C LEU A 136 -8.08 -4.28 11.70
N VAL A 137 -9.31 -4.62 11.34
CA VAL A 137 -9.79 -4.56 9.94
C VAL A 137 -9.72 -3.12 9.41
N SER A 138 -10.00 -2.15 10.27
CA SER A 138 -9.95 -0.73 9.92
C SER A 138 -8.53 -0.20 9.72
N GLU A 139 -7.49 -0.82 10.29
CA GLU A 139 -6.11 -0.56 9.91
C GLU A 139 -5.88 -0.95 8.44
N ALA A 140 -6.40 -2.12 8.01
CA ALA A 140 -6.30 -2.54 6.61
C ALA A 140 -7.07 -1.62 5.65
N ARG A 141 -8.25 -1.12 6.05
CA ARG A 141 -8.98 -0.11 5.27
C ARG A 141 -8.17 1.17 5.10
N PHE A 142 -7.56 1.65 6.18
CA PHE A 142 -6.66 2.80 6.10
C PHE A 142 -5.53 2.56 5.09
N PHE A 143 -4.84 1.43 5.15
CA PHE A 143 -3.74 1.13 4.23
C PHE A 143 -4.22 0.99 2.79
N ARG A 144 -5.39 0.41 2.54
CA ARG A 144 -5.98 0.35 1.21
C ARG A 144 -6.25 1.75 0.65
N ALA A 145 -6.85 2.62 1.44
CA ALA A 145 -7.07 4.00 1.06
C ALA A 145 -5.77 4.78 0.85
N PHE A 146 -4.77 4.55 1.70
CA PHE A 146 -3.45 5.14 1.59
C PHE A 146 -2.77 4.80 0.26
N ASP A 147 -2.76 3.52 -0.12
CA ASP A 147 -2.17 3.08 -1.37
C ASP A 147 -2.93 3.62 -2.59
N TYR A 148 -4.25 3.61 -2.57
CA TYR A 148 -5.04 4.24 -3.63
C TYR A 148 -4.81 5.73 -3.73
N PHE A 149 -4.61 6.42 -2.61
CA PHE A 149 -4.31 7.85 -2.61
C PHE A 149 -2.95 8.14 -3.26
N LEU A 150 -1.93 7.33 -3.02
CA LEU A 150 -0.65 7.43 -3.71
C LEU A 150 -0.78 7.13 -5.21
N LEU A 151 -1.48 6.05 -5.56
CA LEU A 151 -1.68 5.62 -6.94
C LEU A 151 -2.43 6.68 -7.76
N VAL A 152 -3.53 7.23 -7.24
CA VAL A 152 -4.35 8.19 -7.98
C VAL A 152 -3.63 9.53 -8.20
N GLN A 153 -2.79 9.95 -7.26
CA GLN A 153 -1.95 11.14 -7.41
C GLN A 153 -0.85 10.94 -8.46
N THR A 154 -0.30 9.72 -8.56
CA THR A 154 0.81 9.42 -9.47
C THR A 154 0.31 9.09 -10.87
N PHE A 155 -0.75 8.30 -11.02
CA PHE A 155 -1.19 7.73 -12.30
C PHE A 155 -2.54 8.26 -12.79
N GLY A 156 -3.23 9.09 -12.02
CA GLY A 156 -4.62 9.45 -12.29
C GLY A 156 -5.58 8.29 -12.02
N GLY A 157 -6.51 8.02 -12.91
CA GLY A 157 -7.40 6.86 -12.78
C GLY A 157 -6.63 5.55 -12.79
N VAL A 158 -6.99 4.63 -11.91
CA VAL A 158 -6.36 3.31 -11.76
C VAL A 158 -7.42 2.24 -11.55
N PRO A 159 -7.13 0.96 -11.80
CA PRO A 159 -8.07 -0.12 -11.48
C PRO A 159 -8.37 -0.17 -9.98
N LEU A 160 -9.62 -0.45 -9.62
CA LEU A 160 -9.98 -0.74 -8.23
C LEU A 160 -9.52 -2.14 -7.79
N ASP A 161 -9.19 -3.00 -8.74
CA ASP A 161 -8.53 -4.27 -8.55
C ASP A 161 -7.93 -4.71 -9.87
N LEU A 162 -6.77 -5.32 -9.85
CA LEU A 162 -6.11 -5.84 -11.07
C LEU A 162 -6.82 -7.06 -11.68
N GLY A 163 -7.83 -7.62 -10.99
CA GLY A 163 -8.55 -8.80 -11.44
C GLY A 163 -9.98 -8.55 -11.91
N SER A 164 -10.72 -7.71 -11.21
CA SER A 164 -12.18 -7.54 -11.43
C SER A 164 -12.59 -6.10 -11.69
N GLY A 165 -11.74 -5.12 -11.40
CA GLY A 165 -12.12 -3.69 -11.36
C GLY A 165 -12.99 -3.33 -10.15
N GLU A 166 -13.08 -4.22 -9.16
CA GLU A 166 -13.80 -4.05 -7.91
C GLU A 166 -12.86 -4.29 -6.72
N LEU A 167 -13.21 -3.77 -5.55
CA LEU A 167 -12.44 -3.98 -4.31
C LEU A 167 -12.67 -5.38 -3.75
N LYS A 168 -12.01 -6.37 -4.33
CA LYS A 168 -12.13 -7.78 -3.93
C LYS A 168 -10.76 -8.42 -3.72
N PHE A 169 -10.70 -9.38 -2.81
CA PHE A 169 -9.53 -10.24 -2.67
C PHE A 169 -9.35 -11.12 -3.90
N ASN A 170 -8.26 -10.90 -4.61
CA ASN A 170 -7.96 -11.63 -5.83
C ASN A 170 -7.03 -12.81 -5.52
N ILE A 171 -7.54 -14.01 -5.70
CA ILE A 171 -6.82 -15.27 -5.50
C ILE A 171 -6.32 -15.90 -6.82
N THR A 172 -6.70 -15.34 -7.94
CA THR A 172 -6.33 -15.85 -9.27
C THR A 172 -5.52 -14.80 -10.02
N PRO A 173 -4.38 -15.15 -10.61
CA PRO A 173 -3.68 -14.25 -11.51
C PRO A 173 -4.60 -13.85 -12.66
N SER A 174 -5.04 -12.61 -12.69
CA SER A 174 -5.82 -12.06 -13.78
C SER A 174 -5.05 -10.92 -14.43
N ARG A 175 -5.12 -10.86 -15.76
CA ARG A 175 -4.58 -9.74 -16.53
C ARG A 175 -5.68 -8.81 -17.06
N THR A 176 -6.92 -9.14 -16.75
CA THR A 176 -8.08 -8.34 -17.16
C THR A 176 -8.40 -7.37 -16.04
N SER A 177 -8.10 -6.11 -16.24
CA SER A 177 -8.48 -5.04 -15.32
C SER A 177 -9.11 -3.90 -16.10
N VAL A 178 -10.01 -3.17 -15.45
CA VAL A 178 -10.63 -1.97 -15.98
C VAL A 178 -10.03 -0.77 -15.28
N ARG A 179 -9.58 0.22 -16.05
CA ARG A 179 -9.13 1.49 -15.48
C ARG A 179 -10.34 2.28 -15.00
N ASN A 180 -10.44 2.47 -13.70
CA ASN A 180 -11.44 3.34 -13.10
C ASN A 180 -11.02 4.81 -13.21
N THR A 181 -11.99 5.70 -13.21
CA THR A 181 -11.74 7.14 -13.26
C THR A 181 -11.23 7.68 -11.92
N VAL A 182 -10.61 8.85 -11.94
CA VAL A 182 -10.16 9.53 -10.70
C VAL A 182 -11.32 9.67 -9.70
N PRO A 183 -12.51 10.17 -10.07
CA PRO A 183 -13.65 10.23 -9.16
C PRO A 183 -14.03 8.87 -8.57
N GLU A 184 -14.04 7.81 -9.37
CA GLU A 184 -14.37 6.47 -8.88
C GLU A 184 -13.35 5.97 -7.84
N VAL A 185 -12.06 6.24 -8.03
CA VAL A 185 -11.03 5.86 -7.05
C VAL A 185 -11.26 6.59 -5.73
N TYR A 186 -11.54 7.89 -5.75
CA TYR A 186 -11.81 8.65 -4.53
C TYR A 186 -13.11 8.21 -3.86
N THR A 187 -14.21 8.14 -4.60
CA THR A 187 -15.54 7.93 -4.01
C THR A 187 -15.85 6.47 -3.68
N LYS A 188 -15.24 5.51 -4.39
CA LYS A 188 -15.48 4.07 -4.15
C LYS A 188 -14.44 3.42 -3.24
N ALA A 189 -13.21 3.95 -3.19
CA ALA A 189 -12.13 3.36 -2.39
C ALA A 189 -11.66 4.27 -1.26
N ILE A 190 -11.13 5.46 -1.57
CA ILE A 190 -10.41 6.28 -0.60
C ILE A 190 -11.34 6.81 0.51
N PHE A 191 -12.42 7.49 0.12
CA PHE A 191 -13.31 8.12 1.11
C PHE A 191 -14.04 7.10 1.99
N PRO A 192 -14.67 6.04 1.44
CA PRO A 192 -15.38 5.06 2.26
C PRO A 192 -14.47 4.34 3.25
N ASP A 193 -13.27 3.98 2.82
CA ASP A 193 -12.31 3.28 3.68
C ASP A 193 -11.80 4.18 4.80
N LEU A 194 -11.47 5.45 4.52
CA LEU A 194 -11.03 6.40 5.54
C LEU A 194 -12.15 6.78 6.51
N LEU A 195 -13.37 6.93 6.04
CA LEU A 195 -14.52 7.18 6.90
C LEU A 195 -14.76 6.02 7.87
N THR A 196 -14.77 4.79 7.36
CA THR A 196 -14.91 3.59 8.19
C THR A 196 -13.72 3.44 9.16
N ALA A 197 -12.50 3.76 8.72
CA ALA A 197 -11.33 3.77 9.58
C ALA A 197 -11.46 4.80 10.73
N ILE A 198 -11.98 5.99 10.47
CA ILE A 198 -12.22 7.02 11.49
C ILE A 198 -13.25 6.54 12.53
N GLU A 199 -14.27 5.80 12.11
CA GLU A 199 -15.29 5.29 13.04
C GLU A 199 -14.71 4.26 14.01
N ASN A 200 -13.90 3.33 13.53
CA ASN A 200 -13.52 2.11 14.25
C ASN A 200 -12.10 2.14 14.85
N LEU A 201 -11.20 2.98 14.34
CA LEU A 201 -9.86 3.09 14.89
C LEU A 201 -9.85 3.74 16.27
N PRO A 202 -8.98 3.30 17.19
CA PRO A 202 -8.81 3.92 18.49
C PRO A 202 -8.09 5.28 18.38
N ALA A 203 -8.18 6.07 19.45
CA ALA A 203 -7.39 7.30 19.59
C ALA A 203 -5.89 7.01 19.80
N ASN A 204 -5.59 5.94 20.56
CA ASN A 204 -4.21 5.51 20.79
C ASN A 204 -3.85 4.36 19.85
N PRO A 205 -2.63 4.33 19.28
CA PRO A 205 -2.24 3.29 18.35
C PRO A 205 -2.11 1.93 19.05
N ARG A 206 -2.47 0.87 18.33
CA ARG A 206 -2.29 -0.53 18.78
C ARG A 206 -0.80 -0.92 18.89
N VAL A 207 0.00 -0.44 17.96
CA VAL A 207 1.46 -0.58 17.94
C VAL A 207 2.08 0.81 17.87
N THR A 208 3.28 0.97 18.39
CA THR A 208 3.98 2.27 18.35
C THR A 208 4.09 2.78 16.92
N GLY A 209 3.68 4.02 16.69
CA GLY A 209 3.63 4.61 15.36
C GLY A 209 2.55 4.06 14.43
N GLY A 210 1.63 3.27 14.98
CA GLY A 210 0.54 2.67 14.23
C GLY A 210 -0.58 3.65 13.87
N VAL A 211 -1.49 3.17 13.03
CA VAL A 211 -2.63 3.94 12.55
C VAL A 211 -3.61 4.24 13.69
N THR A 212 -4.08 5.46 13.74
CA THR A 212 -5.08 5.93 14.71
C THR A 212 -6.20 6.67 14.00
N LYS A 213 -7.24 6.95 14.73
CA LYS A 213 -8.35 7.81 14.27
C LYS A 213 -7.84 9.18 13.76
N THR A 214 -6.87 9.78 14.44
CA THR A 214 -6.28 11.08 14.05
C THR A 214 -5.47 10.96 12.75
N VAL A 215 -4.72 9.87 12.59
CA VAL A 215 -4.02 9.58 11.32
C VAL A 215 -5.01 9.44 10.16
N ALA A 216 -6.10 8.69 10.36
CA ALA A 216 -7.12 8.51 9.34
C ALA A 216 -7.81 9.85 8.97
N ARG A 217 -8.07 10.72 9.96
CA ARG A 217 -8.59 12.09 9.73
C ARG A 217 -7.63 12.95 8.92
N LEU A 218 -6.33 12.89 9.23
CA LEU A 218 -5.31 13.61 8.45
C LEU A 218 -5.34 13.20 6.98
N TYR A 219 -5.38 11.90 6.72
CA TYR A 219 -5.40 11.40 5.35
C TYR A 219 -6.73 11.70 4.64
N LEU A 220 -7.86 11.67 5.34
CA LEU A 220 -9.15 12.07 4.77
C LEU A 220 -9.16 13.56 4.41
N ALA A 221 -8.66 14.42 5.29
CA ALA A 221 -8.54 15.86 5.01
C ALA A 221 -7.63 16.10 3.79
N LYS A 222 -6.48 15.43 3.70
CA LYS A 222 -5.60 15.49 2.52
C LYS A 222 -6.29 15.00 1.26
N ALA A 223 -7.02 13.88 1.34
CA ALA A 223 -7.72 13.32 0.20
C ALA A 223 -8.83 14.23 -0.31
N TYR A 224 -9.65 14.80 0.58
CA TYR A 224 -10.66 15.78 0.22
C TYR A 224 -10.04 17.04 -0.40
N LEU A 225 -9.00 17.57 0.20
CA LEU A 225 -8.30 18.76 -0.30
C LEU A 225 -7.73 18.51 -1.70
N THR A 226 -7.06 17.37 -1.91
CA THR A 226 -6.46 17.02 -3.21
C THR A 226 -7.54 16.83 -4.27
N TYR A 227 -8.63 16.15 -3.94
CA TYR A 227 -9.74 15.92 -4.86
C TYR A 227 -10.47 17.23 -5.20
N ALA A 228 -10.66 18.12 -4.22
CA ALA A 228 -11.23 19.45 -4.45
C ALA A 228 -10.39 20.26 -5.44
N TRP A 229 -9.06 20.26 -5.30
CA TRP A 229 -8.17 20.91 -6.24
C TRP A 229 -8.20 20.26 -7.62
N TRP A 230 -8.30 18.94 -7.69
CA TRP A 230 -8.46 18.24 -8.95
C TRP A 230 -9.76 18.62 -9.65
N LEU A 231 -10.88 18.75 -8.94
CA LEU A 231 -12.14 19.23 -9.51
C LEU A 231 -12.07 20.68 -9.97
N LYS A 232 -11.41 21.55 -9.18
CA LYS A 232 -11.36 23.00 -9.43
C LYS A 232 -10.49 23.39 -10.61
N ASN A 233 -9.36 22.71 -10.78
CA ASN A 233 -8.34 23.07 -11.77
C ASN A 233 -8.31 22.07 -12.93
N PRO A 234 -9.20 22.19 -13.91
CA PRO A 234 -9.04 21.43 -15.13
C PRO A 234 -7.71 21.85 -15.77
N ASN A 235 -6.84 20.90 -15.99
CA ASN A 235 -5.52 21.17 -16.54
C ASN A 235 -5.54 21.58 -18.02
N ASN A 236 -6.71 21.60 -18.67
CA ASN A 236 -6.89 21.93 -20.10
C ASN A 236 -5.88 21.23 -21.04
N ILE A 237 -5.24 20.16 -20.58
CA ILE A 237 -4.28 19.42 -21.38
C ILE A 237 -5.07 18.40 -22.20
N PRO A 238 -5.04 18.51 -23.55
CA PRO A 238 -5.84 17.63 -24.43
C PRO A 238 -5.48 16.15 -24.34
N THR A 239 -4.36 15.82 -23.71
CA THR A 239 -3.85 14.45 -23.55
C THR A 239 -4.58 13.62 -22.48
N TYR A 240 -5.53 14.21 -21.76
CA TYR A 240 -6.36 13.51 -20.79
C TYR A 240 -7.85 13.59 -21.16
N PRO A 241 -8.30 12.78 -22.12
CA PRO A 241 -9.69 12.81 -22.58
C PRO A 241 -10.72 12.37 -21.55
N GLU A 242 -10.29 11.69 -20.47
CA GLU A 242 -11.21 11.22 -19.42
C GLU A 242 -11.59 12.30 -18.42
N CYS A 243 -11.08 13.51 -18.58
CA CYS A 243 -11.27 14.57 -17.60
C CYS A 243 -12.59 15.31 -17.75
N GLN A 244 -13.71 14.59 -17.79
CA GLN A 244 -14.90 15.18 -17.22
C GLN A 244 -14.68 15.19 -15.70
N ARG A 245 -14.26 16.35 -15.18
CA ARG A 245 -14.00 16.54 -13.75
C ARG A 245 -15.30 16.79 -13.02
N THR A 246 -16.17 15.80 -13.07
CA THR A 246 -17.46 15.79 -12.40
C THR A 246 -17.44 14.73 -11.32
N ASP A 247 -17.90 15.12 -10.17
CA ASP A 247 -18.09 14.20 -9.07
C ASP A 247 -19.34 13.34 -9.29
N PRO A 248 -19.29 12.03 -9.11
CA PRO A 248 -20.45 11.16 -9.31
C PRO A 248 -21.59 11.44 -8.31
N ASP A 249 -21.29 11.97 -7.14
CA ASP A 249 -22.27 12.31 -6.10
C ASP A 249 -22.81 13.75 -6.25
N GLY A 250 -22.33 14.48 -7.28
CA GLY A 250 -22.80 15.80 -7.63
C GLY A 250 -22.25 16.94 -6.77
N HIS A 251 -21.23 16.68 -5.96
CA HIS A 251 -20.57 17.70 -5.16
C HIS A 251 -19.54 18.49 -5.99
N ASP A 252 -19.37 19.75 -5.67
CA ASP A 252 -18.36 20.61 -6.30
C ASP A 252 -17.08 20.70 -5.45
N ALA A 253 -16.09 21.40 -5.99
CA ALA A 253 -14.83 21.62 -5.29
C ALA A 253 -15.01 22.36 -3.95
N ALA A 254 -15.96 23.30 -3.87
CA ALA A 254 -16.18 24.08 -2.66
C ALA A 254 -16.70 23.19 -1.51
N TRP A 255 -17.57 22.25 -1.84
CA TRP A 255 -18.05 21.26 -0.88
C TRP A 255 -16.89 20.42 -0.31
N TYR A 256 -16.01 19.90 -1.16
CA TYR A 256 -14.85 19.10 -0.73
C TYR A 256 -13.82 19.93 0.05
N PHE A 257 -13.60 21.20 -0.28
CA PHE A 257 -12.78 22.09 0.55
C PHE A 257 -13.37 22.26 1.95
N GLN A 258 -14.68 22.40 2.06
CA GLN A 258 -15.34 22.48 3.37
C GLN A 258 -15.19 21.16 4.15
N GLN A 259 -15.38 20.01 3.50
CA GLN A 259 -15.16 18.71 4.16
C GLN A 259 -13.72 18.56 4.66
N ALA A 260 -12.74 18.96 3.85
CA ALA A 260 -11.33 18.92 4.25
C ALA A 260 -11.07 19.78 5.49
N TYR A 261 -11.64 20.98 5.53
CA TYR A 261 -11.55 21.91 6.68
C TYR A 261 -12.19 21.30 7.93
N ASP A 262 -13.42 20.80 7.85
CA ASP A 262 -14.17 20.26 8.98
C ASP A 262 -13.47 19.04 9.60
N VAL A 263 -12.95 18.14 8.77
CA VAL A 263 -12.18 16.98 9.23
C VAL A 263 -10.88 17.41 9.88
N ALA A 264 -10.17 18.39 9.30
CA ALA A 264 -8.92 18.91 9.86
C ALA A 264 -9.15 19.59 11.23
N VAL A 265 -10.19 20.43 11.36
CA VAL A 265 -10.57 21.05 12.63
C VAL A 265 -10.89 19.98 13.67
N THR A 266 -11.68 18.97 13.29
CA THR A 266 -12.02 17.85 14.20
C THR A 266 -10.76 17.11 14.68
N ALA A 267 -9.76 16.93 13.81
CA ALA A 267 -8.51 16.29 14.18
C ALA A 267 -7.67 17.14 15.14
N ILE A 268 -7.67 18.47 14.95
CA ILE A 268 -6.97 19.43 15.84
C ILE A 268 -7.63 19.50 17.20
N GLU A 269 -8.95 19.54 17.26
CA GLU A 269 -9.73 19.59 18.50
C GLU A 269 -9.68 18.28 19.29
N ASN A 270 -9.48 17.15 18.59
CA ASN A 270 -9.44 15.81 19.18
C ASN A 270 -8.18 15.06 18.71
N PRO A 271 -6.97 15.52 19.09
CA PRO A 271 -5.73 15.01 18.56
C PRO A 271 -5.34 13.61 19.07
N GLY A 272 -5.96 13.13 20.17
CA GLY A 272 -5.54 11.93 20.87
C GLY A 272 -4.18 12.14 21.56
N PRO A 273 -3.19 11.23 21.38
CA PRO A 273 -1.88 11.37 22.02
C PRO A 273 -0.93 12.35 21.30
N PHE A 274 -1.40 13.01 20.23
CA PHE A 274 -0.57 13.85 19.38
C PHE A 274 -0.62 15.32 19.79
N GLY A 275 0.44 16.06 19.48
CA GLY A 275 0.56 17.47 19.76
C GLY A 275 1.79 18.07 19.10
N LEU A 276 1.92 19.39 19.16
CA LEU A 276 3.07 20.08 18.60
C LEU A 276 4.28 20.03 19.53
N GLN A 277 5.47 19.95 18.95
CA GLN A 277 6.73 20.17 19.67
C GLN A 277 6.93 21.66 19.96
N GLU A 278 7.77 21.98 20.95
CA GLU A 278 8.07 23.38 21.30
C GLU A 278 8.75 24.12 20.14
N SER A 279 9.48 23.41 19.30
CA SER A 279 10.14 24.00 18.12
C SER A 279 10.22 22.98 16.98
N PHE A 280 10.19 23.49 15.75
CA PHE A 280 10.19 22.68 14.52
C PHE A 280 11.38 21.72 14.41
N TRP A 281 12.57 22.14 14.83
CA TRP A 281 13.77 21.30 14.75
C TRP A 281 13.66 20.04 15.64
N MET A 282 12.90 20.08 16.73
CA MET A 282 12.71 18.96 17.64
C MET A 282 11.95 17.80 16.98
N VAL A 283 11.15 18.07 15.95
CA VAL A 283 10.39 17.04 15.22
C VAL A 283 11.34 16.04 14.57
N SER A 284 12.47 16.52 14.02
CA SER A 284 13.42 15.70 13.27
C SER A 284 14.72 15.38 14.06
N ALA A 285 14.79 15.77 15.33
CA ALA A 285 15.97 15.49 16.15
C ALA A 285 16.05 13.99 16.49
N GLY A 286 17.19 13.34 16.16
CA GLY A 286 17.38 11.90 16.35
C GLY A 286 17.05 11.38 17.75
N PRO A 287 17.45 12.05 18.86
CA PRO A 287 17.07 11.64 20.21
C PRO A 287 15.57 11.72 20.51
N ASN A 288 14.80 12.41 19.65
CA ASN A 288 13.35 12.63 19.77
C ASN A 288 12.57 11.98 18.62
N ASP A 289 13.05 10.90 18.07
CA ASP A 289 12.55 10.24 16.85
C ASP A 289 11.11 9.74 16.95
N ARG A 290 10.57 9.53 18.16
CA ARG A 290 9.21 9.05 18.41
C ARG A 290 8.35 10.07 19.16
N ASN A 291 8.48 11.33 18.78
CA ASN A 291 7.79 12.42 19.43
C ASN A 291 6.29 12.50 19.05
N MET A 292 5.53 13.28 19.85
CA MET A 292 4.09 13.40 19.71
C MET A 292 3.62 14.11 18.43
N GLU A 293 4.48 14.74 17.67
CA GLU A 293 4.12 15.39 16.41
C GLU A 293 4.20 14.44 15.21
N ILE A 294 4.86 13.28 15.36
CA ILE A 294 4.92 12.26 14.33
C ILE A 294 3.73 11.30 14.48
N LEU A 295 2.82 11.34 13.52
CA LEU A 295 1.56 10.63 13.60
C LEU A 295 1.64 9.17 13.12
N LEU A 296 2.49 8.88 12.14
CA LEU A 296 2.63 7.57 11.52
C LEU A 296 4.12 7.31 11.21
N TYR A 297 4.63 6.14 11.56
CA TYR A 297 6.02 5.80 11.37
C TYR A 297 6.21 4.78 10.25
N ALA A 298 7.24 5.02 9.43
CA ALA A 298 7.91 3.95 8.71
C ALA A 298 9.09 3.49 9.58
N ASP A 299 8.88 2.49 10.42
CA ASP A 299 9.89 2.09 11.40
C ASP A 299 11.07 1.37 10.72
N HIS A 300 12.27 1.94 10.87
CA HIS A 300 13.53 1.40 10.42
C HIS A 300 14.42 1.20 11.64
N THR A 301 14.65 -0.05 12.03
CA THR A 301 15.52 -0.38 13.16
C THR A 301 16.87 -0.88 12.68
N GLN A 302 17.92 -0.51 13.39
CA GLN A 302 19.27 -1.05 13.20
C GLN A 302 19.52 -2.32 14.01
N GLU A 303 18.59 -2.68 14.90
CA GLU A 303 18.74 -3.80 15.82
C GLU A 303 18.32 -5.13 15.19
N ASP A 304 17.81 -5.11 13.97
CA ASP A 304 17.38 -6.31 13.27
C ASP A 304 18.57 -6.97 12.55
N GLU A 305 18.69 -8.28 12.67
CA GLU A 305 19.70 -9.09 11.97
C GLU A 305 19.64 -8.89 10.45
N TYR A 306 18.47 -8.53 9.95
CA TYR A 306 18.24 -8.09 8.58
C TYR A 306 18.12 -6.58 8.55
N TYR A 307 19.21 -5.90 8.22
CA TYR A 307 19.22 -4.45 8.00
C TYR A 307 18.10 -4.03 7.05
N ASN A 308 17.06 -3.43 7.59
CA ASN A 308 15.92 -2.92 6.85
C ASN A 308 15.89 -1.39 6.79
N GLY A 309 17.06 -0.79 6.94
CA GLY A 309 17.23 0.66 6.87
C GLY A 309 16.86 1.20 5.51
N GLY A 310 16.13 2.29 5.49
CA GLY A 310 15.86 3.05 4.27
C GLY A 310 17.13 3.73 3.77
N SER A 311 17.27 3.87 2.47
CA SER A 311 18.37 4.61 1.87
C SER A 311 17.85 5.81 1.10
N LEU A 312 17.76 6.93 1.79
CA LEU A 312 17.51 8.23 1.13
C LEU A 312 18.76 8.71 0.37
N SER A 313 19.95 8.22 0.74
CA SER A 313 21.21 8.58 0.09
C SER A 313 21.45 7.89 -1.25
N TYR A 314 20.77 6.78 -1.54
CA TYR A 314 20.90 6.08 -2.81
C TYR A 314 20.29 6.85 -3.98
N GLY A 315 19.61 7.89 -3.68
CA GLY A 315 19.00 8.78 -4.66
C GLY A 315 19.84 9.99 -5.02
N GLY A 316 21.14 9.93 -4.97
CA GLY A 316 22.20 10.89 -5.42
C GLY A 316 21.87 12.27 -6.00
N GLY A 317 20.68 12.77 -5.81
CA GLY A 317 20.28 14.09 -6.30
C GLY A 317 19.75 15.02 -5.22
N VAL A 318 19.31 14.48 -4.11
CA VAL A 318 18.99 15.31 -2.94
C VAL A 318 20.11 15.09 -1.93
N LEU A 319 21.08 15.95 -1.94
CA LEU A 319 21.99 16.07 -0.81
C LEU A 319 21.11 16.37 0.41
N PRO A 320 21.12 15.52 1.46
CA PRO A 320 20.61 15.98 2.73
C PRO A 320 21.32 17.31 3.00
N ILE A 321 20.58 18.33 3.33
CA ILE A 321 21.16 19.54 3.89
C ILE A 321 21.77 19.08 5.21
N THR A 322 23.03 18.69 5.18
CA THR A 322 23.85 18.59 6.36
C THR A 322 23.95 20.02 6.86
N LEU A 323 23.16 20.33 7.87
CA LEU A 323 23.39 21.52 8.63
C LEU A 323 24.84 21.42 9.15
N PRO A 324 25.70 22.42 8.92
CA PRO A 324 27.02 22.40 9.49
C PRO A 324 26.86 22.24 10.99
N ASP A 325 27.64 21.32 11.56
CA ASP A 325 27.77 21.15 12.99
C ASP A 325 28.08 22.53 13.59
N GLY A 326 27.09 23.07 14.32
CA GLY A 326 27.25 24.33 15.04
C GLY A 326 27.91 24.12 16.38
#